data_eceb5afbf5132a8820eabe4ba6f0793c
#
_entry.id   eceb5afbf5132a8820eabe4ba6f0793c
#
_cell.length_a   1.000
_cell.length_b   1.000
_cell.length_c   1.000
_cell.angle_alpha   90.00
_cell.angle_beta   90.00
_cell.angle_gamma   90.00
#
_symmetry.space_group_name_H-M   'P 1'
#
loop_
_entity.id
_entity.type
_entity.pdbx_description
1 polymer ?
#
loop_
_entity_poly.entity_id
_entity_poly.type
_entity_poly.pdbx_seq_one_letter_code
_entity_poly.pdbx_strand_id
1 'polypeptide(L)'
;MDLILFFVFLLTDLIIVAAFTFVYAGKEQYQDGMLLGVHIPEDAVTQEEVQNITVPYKRNLKRFNRWNFLIGLAVCFLCFYRMSVFLLVWMVWMVFYLFAGIGMIYRAHYRVYQLKVKNQWILPGKTHIVHIDTVVSAMTKKLPVSHWWNLPVPIAIGSSFLLPAVRAFFGTDPTSWLFPVTILLTSFLFWGLHLWFASRRNTVYSEDSSINLSMNRMEKRIWSMLFLSINYLNLIGWGYLLFKLQTLQWLYTMDYFIYIGLQLIPVIVLLAGFVFMQRRKKEVLSMDPSPVTVDDDEYWKYGWYSNPNDSSSFVQDRFCSMNYSMNMAKTGVKVFSAVTAAVIAALLIFSIVLILQFENVSITCSIDDGQMTVRAALYHSDIQLEDIQDVELLSQMPEDDFTRTNGGATDEYLVGHFRGKTTGSCMLYLYQNDTSVLKIRTPDEIIFINSKDETDVRQWYQQLMLYNASSQSTNGN
;
A
#
# COMPACT_ATOMS: atom_id res chain seq x y z
N MET A 1 -22.32 -3.04 -2.38
CA MET A 1 -20.91 -2.59 -2.36
C MET A 1 -20.12 -3.29 -1.26
N ASP A 2 -20.69 -3.48 -0.10
CA ASP A 2 -20.02 -4.02 1.10
C ASP A 2 -19.49 -5.44 0.96
N LEU A 3 -20.20 -6.32 0.23
CA LEU A 3 -19.76 -7.68 -0.01
C LEU A 3 -18.42 -7.74 -0.79
N ILE A 4 -18.25 -6.86 -1.79
CA ILE A 4 -17.01 -6.78 -2.58
C ILE A 4 -15.87 -6.26 -1.69
N LEU A 5 -16.11 -5.21 -0.92
CA LEU A 5 -15.13 -4.66 0.02
C LEU A 5 -14.75 -5.69 1.08
N PHE A 6 -15.72 -6.42 1.63
CA PHE A 6 -15.45 -7.52 2.56
C PHE A 6 -14.47 -8.54 1.98
N PHE A 7 -14.69 -9.02 0.75
CA PHE A 7 -13.77 -9.97 0.11
C PHE A 7 -12.41 -9.37 -0.22
N VAL A 8 -12.34 -8.11 -0.62
CA VAL A 8 -11.06 -7.42 -0.88
C VAL A 8 -10.23 -7.33 0.40
N PHE A 9 -10.82 -6.90 1.52
CA PHE A 9 -10.10 -6.80 2.79
C PHE A 9 -9.76 -8.16 3.37
N LEU A 10 -10.67 -9.14 3.29
CA LEU A 10 -10.39 -10.51 3.71
C LEU A 10 -9.23 -11.13 2.92
N LEU A 11 -9.18 -10.92 1.61
CA LEU A 11 -8.06 -11.36 0.78
C LEU A 11 -6.76 -10.63 1.15
N THR A 12 -6.84 -9.34 1.43
CA THR A 12 -5.69 -8.55 1.90
C THR A 12 -5.15 -9.10 3.22
N ASP A 13 -6.01 -9.39 4.19
CA ASP A 13 -5.62 -9.99 5.47
C ASP A 13 -4.97 -11.36 5.29
N LEU A 14 -5.57 -12.19 4.43
CA LEU A 14 -5.00 -13.51 4.11
C LEU A 14 -3.59 -13.36 3.52
N ILE A 15 -3.40 -12.43 2.57
CA ILE A 15 -2.11 -12.16 1.95
C ILE A 15 -1.10 -11.68 3.00
N ILE A 16 -1.47 -10.77 3.88
CA ILE A 16 -0.58 -10.22 4.91
C ILE A 16 -0.18 -11.30 5.91
N VAL A 17 -1.13 -12.07 6.42
CA VAL A 17 -0.85 -13.17 7.36
C VAL A 17 -0.01 -14.27 6.68
N ALA A 18 -0.30 -14.60 5.43
CA ALA A 18 0.50 -15.55 4.65
C ALA A 18 1.92 -15.01 4.42
N ALA A 19 2.08 -13.77 3.99
CA ALA A 19 3.38 -13.13 3.77
C ALA A 19 4.21 -13.10 5.05
N PHE A 20 3.62 -12.66 6.17
CA PHE A 20 4.27 -12.65 7.47
C PHE A 20 4.71 -14.06 7.88
N THR A 21 3.82 -15.05 7.73
CA THR A 21 4.13 -16.44 8.05
C THR A 21 5.24 -16.96 7.16
N PHE A 22 5.22 -16.70 5.85
CA PHE A 22 6.25 -17.13 4.91
C PHE A 22 7.63 -16.52 5.22
N VAL A 23 7.67 -15.24 5.53
CA VAL A 23 8.91 -14.52 5.81
C VAL A 23 9.59 -15.05 7.08
N TYR A 24 8.79 -15.32 8.12
CA TYR A 24 9.30 -15.61 9.46
C TYR A 24 9.14 -17.06 9.91
N ALA A 25 8.37 -17.89 9.17
CA ALA A 25 8.31 -19.32 9.45
C ALA A 25 9.63 -20.02 9.13
N GLY A 26 9.94 -21.04 9.93
CA GLY A 26 11.16 -21.84 9.73
C GLY A 26 12.43 -21.23 10.33
N LYS A 27 12.38 -20.00 10.86
CA LYS A 27 13.56 -19.39 11.53
C LYS A 27 13.93 -20.11 12.84
N GLU A 28 13.01 -20.88 13.39
CA GLU A 28 13.24 -21.80 14.50
C GLU A 28 13.95 -23.10 14.09
N GLN A 29 14.17 -23.33 12.81
CA GLN A 29 14.98 -24.43 12.30
C GLN A 29 16.43 -23.98 12.16
N TYR A 30 17.36 -24.87 12.50
CA TYR A 30 18.77 -24.63 12.28
C TYR A 30 19.05 -24.64 10.78
N GLN A 31 19.58 -23.55 10.29
CA GLN A 31 19.87 -23.38 8.87
C GLN A 31 21.05 -22.43 8.69
N ASP A 32 21.99 -22.76 7.80
CA ASP A 32 23.15 -21.91 7.47
C ASP A 32 24.00 -21.57 8.73
N GLY A 33 24.12 -22.49 9.70
CA GLY A 33 24.84 -22.25 10.95
C GLY A 33 24.09 -21.40 11.98
N MET A 34 22.85 -21.05 11.70
CA MET A 34 22.05 -20.12 12.52
C MET A 34 20.75 -20.75 13.03
N LEU A 35 20.35 -20.34 14.22
CA LEU A 35 19.05 -20.59 14.80
C LEU A 35 18.43 -19.25 15.25
N LEU A 36 17.22 -18.94 14.79
CA LEU A 36 16.57 -17.65 15.03
C LEU A 36 17.48 -16.44 14.68
N GLY A 37 18.33 -16.60 13.65
CA GLY A 37 19.26 -15.57 13.21
C GLY A 37 20.51 -15.41 14.11
N VAL A 38 20.83 -16.37 14.98
CA VAL A 38 22.04 -16.39 15.81
C VAL A 38 22.89 -17.59 15.42
N HIS A 39 24.19 -17.36 15.19
CA HIS A 39 25.13 -18.43 14.92
C HIS A 39 25.40 -19.23 16.20
N ILE A 40 25.07 -20.52 16.19
CA ILE A 40 25.32 -21.43 17.29
C ILE A 40 25.90 -22.75 16.74
N PRO A 41 26.66 -23.51 17.53
CA PRO A 41 27.09 -24.85 17.15
C PRO A 41 25.88 -25.78 16.91
N GLU A 42 26.02 -26.73 15.98
CA GLU A 42 24.94 -27.66 15.65
C GLU A 42 24.53 -28.56 16.83
N ASP A 43 25.50 -28.98 17.62
CA ASP A 43 25.29 -29.76 18.85
C ASP A 43 24.54 -28.98 19.94
N ALA A 44 24.63 -27.64 19.94
CA ALA A 44 23.87 -26.78 20.87
C ALA A 44 22.38 -26.77 20.59
N VAL A 45 21.96 -27.03 19.34
CA VAL A 45 20.53 -26.97 18.93
C VAL A 45 19.65 -27.92 19.75
N THR A 46 20.20 -29.08 20.12
CA THR A 46 19.48 -30.12 20.89
C THR A 46 19.49 -29.90 22.40
N GLN A 47 20.26 -28.92 22.88
CA GLN A 47 20.35 -28.62 24.31
C GLN A 47 19.02 -28.10 24.86
N GLU A 48 18.71 -28.51 26.09
CA GLU A 48 17.45 -28.16 26.74
C GLU A 48 17.22 -26.63 26.83
N GLU A 49 18.25 -25.85 27.13
CA GLU A 49 18.18 -24.41 27.24
C GLU A 49 17.72 -23.76 25.91
N VAL A 50 18.19 -24.27 24.76
CA VAL A 50 17.82 -23.81 23.42
C VAL A 50 16.41 -24.27 23.08
N GLN A 51 16.07 -25.52 23.37
CA GLN A 51 14.71 -26.04 23.12
C GLN A 51 13.65 -25.33 23.94
N ASN A 52 13.96 -24.89 25.16
CA ASN A 52 13.09 -24.10 26.02
C ASN A 52 12.77 -22.70 25.45
N ILE A 53 13.52 -22.24 24.43
CA ILE A 53 13.23 -21.01 23.69
C ILE A 53 12.51 -21.31 22.38
N THR A 54 13.03 -22.25 21.59
CA THR A 54 12.57 -22.49 20.22
C THR A 54 11.20 -23.15 20.15
N VAL A 55 10.93 -24.14 21.00
CA VAL A 55 9.65 -24.87 21.01
C VAL A 55 8.48 -23.96 21.43
N PRO A 56 8.58 -23.18 22.55
CA PRO A 56 7.54 -22.21 22.87
C PRO A 56 7.38 -21.10 21.82
N TYR A 57 8.49 -20.61 21.23
CA TYR A 57 8.43 -19.62 20.16
C TYR A 57 7.60 -20.14 18.98
N LYS A 58 7.93 -21.32 18.45
CA LYS A 58 7.20 -21.95 17.34
C LYS A 58 5.71 -22.11 17.63
N ARG A 59 5.38 -22.62 18.83
CA ARG A 59 4.00 -22.82 19.27
C ARG A 59 3.25 -21.49 19.40
N ASN A 60 3.89 -20.49 20.01
CA ASN A 60 3.29 -19.19 20.25
C ASN A 60 3.11 -18.40 18.94
N LEU A 61 4.07 -18.47 18.00
CA LEU A 61 3.94 -17.83 16.68
C LEU A 61 2.79 -18.44 15.89
N LYS A 62 2.65 -19.79 15.87
CA LYS A 62 1.53 -20.46 15.22
C LYS A 62 0.18 -20.07 15.85
N ARG A 63 0.13 -20.00 17.18
CA ARG A 63 -1.06 -19.58 17.92
C ARG A 63 -1.40 -18.11 17.63
N PHE A 64 -0.40 -17.24 17.65
CA PHE A 64 -0.52 -15.82 17.34
C PHE A 64 -1.09 -15.60 15.93
N ASN A 65 -0.51 -16.22 14.91
CA ASN A 65 -0.99 -16.09 13.53
C ASN A 65 -2.42 -16.63 13.35
N ARG A 66 -2.75 -17.76 13.98
CA ARG A 66 -4.10 -18.33 13.93
C ARG A 66 -5.14 -17.39 14.57
N TRP A 67 -4.86 -16.89 15.77
CA TRP A 67 -5.78 -15.97 16.44
C TRP A 67 -5.92 -14.64 15.70
N ASN A 68 -4.82 -14.09 15.20
CA ASN A 68 -4.89 -12.85 14.43
C ASN A 68 -5.62 -13.02 13.10
N PHE A 69 -5.51 -14.18 12.44
CA PHE A 69 -6.34 -14.47 11.27
C PHE A 69 -7.84 -14.47 11.62
N LEU A 70 -8.21 -15.12 12.75
CA LEU A 70 -9.61 -15.12 13.19
C LEU A 70 -10.09 -13.72 13.63
N ILE A 71 -9.22 -12.93 14.26
CA ILE A 71 -9.53 -11.54 14.62
C ILE A 71 -9.68 -10.68 13.35
N GLY A 72 -8.78 -10.80 12.38
CA GLY A 72 -8.87 -10.12 11.09
C GLY A 72 -10.17 -10.42 10.38
N LEU A 73 -10.54 -11.72 10.31
CA LEU A 73 -11.84 -12.14 9.78
C LEU A 73 -13.01 -11.49 10.53
N ALA A 74 -12.97 -11.48 11.86
CA ALA A 74 -14.02 -10.84 12.67
C ALA A 74 -14.07 -9.32 12.44
N VAL A 75 -12.92 -8.68 12.29
CA VAL A 75 -12.81 -7.24 11.97
C VAL A 75 -13.42 -6.96 10.61
N CYS A 76 -13.19 -7.81 9.59
CA CYS A 76 -13.79 -7.65 8.26
C CYS A 76 -15.33 -7.62 8.30
N PHE A 77 -15.97 -8.33 9.22
CA PHE A 77 -17.44 -8.25 9.37
C PHE A 77 -17.96 -6.88 9.82
N LEU A 78 -17.11 -6.03 10.40
CA LEU A 78 -17.49 -4.67 10.76
C LEU A 78 -17.81 -3.79 9.54
N CYS A 79 -17.35 -4.18 8.34
CA CYS A 79 -17.70 -3.45 7.11
C CYS A 79 -19.20 -3.44 6.82
N PHE A 80 -19.95 -4.46 7.31
CA PHE A 80 -21.43 -4.52 7.22
C PHE A 80 -22.16 -3.70 8.28
N TYR A 81 -21.43 -3.18 9.28
CA TYR A 81 -22.01 -2.32 10.32
C TYR A 81 -21.76 -0.85 10.01
N ARG A 82 -20.48 -0.43 9.95
CA ARG A 82 -20.05 0.93 9.60
C ARG A 82 -18.64 0.90 9.02
N MET A 83 -18.46 1.44 7.83
CA MET A 83 -17.19 1.43 7.12
C MET A 83 -16.06 2.16 7.88
N SER A 84 -16.38 3.27 8.53
CA SER A 84 -15.42 4.05 9.33
C SER A 84 -14.91 3.27 10.53
N VAL A 85 -15.82 2.65 11.31
CA VAL A 85 -15.46 1.80 12.45
C VAL A 85 -14.61 0.64 11.99
N PHE A 86 -15.00 -0.01 10.87
CA PHE A 86 -14.23 -1.08 10.27
C PHE A 86 -12.81 -0.62 9.92
N LEU A 87 -12.63 0.44 9.14
CA LEU A 87 -11.31 0.92 8.70
C LEU A 87 -10.42 1.31 9.89
N LEU A 88 -10.98 1.97 10.90
CA LEU A 88 -10.25 2.36 12.09
C LEU A 88 -9.76 1.14 12.88
N VAL A 89 -10.65 0.19 13.16
CA VAL A 89 -10.31 -1.05 13.87
C VAL A 89 -9.32 -1.88 13.08
N TRP A 90 -9.51 -1.97 11.76
CA TRP A 90 -8.62 -2.71 10.85
C TRP A 90 -7.21 -2.13 10.83
N MET A 91 -7.06 -0.79 10.75
CA MET A 91 -5.76 -0.13 10.80
C MET A 91 -5.03 -0.38 12.13
N VAL A 92 -5.73 -0.24 13.26
CA VAL A 92 -5.16 -0.49 14.59
C VAL A 92 -4.74 -1.96 14.74
N TRP A 93 -5.61 -2.89 14.31
CA TRP A 93 -5.29 -4.32 14.31
C TRP A 93 -4.08 -4.65 13.46
N MET A 94 -3.98 -4.10 12.26
CA MET A 94 -2.86 -4.31 11.33
C MET A 94 -1.53 -3.87 11.94
N VAL A 95 -1.49 -2.66 12.50
CA VAL A 95 -0.29 -2.13 13.17
C VAL A 95 0.09 -3.03 14.35
N PHE A 96 -0.87 -3.38 15.19
CA PHE A 96 -0.64 -4.29 16.32
C PHE A 96 -0.09 -5.66 15.86
N TYR A 97 -0.70 -6.27 14.84
CA TYR A 97 -0.29 -7.56 14.30
C TYR A 97 1.18 -7.55 13.86
N LEU A 98 1.57 -6.55 13.05
CA LEU A 98 2.94 -6.46 12.55
C LEU A 98 3.96 -6.23 13.68
N PHE A 99 3.71 -5.25 14.56
CA PHE A 99 4.66 -4.93 15.63
C PHE A 99 4.76 -6.03 16.68
N ALA A 100 3.64 -6.64 17.07
CA ALA A 100 3.66 -7.74 18.03
C ALA A 100 4.36 -8.98 17.46
N GLY A 101 4.11 -9.30 16.18
CA GLY A 101 4.77 -10.41 15.49
C GLY A 101 6.28 -10.23 15.42
N ILE A 102 6.76 -9.07 14.95
CA ILE A 102 8.20 -8.74 14.92
C ILE A 102 8.80 -8.77 16.33
N GLY A 103 8.09 -8.22 17.32
CA GLY A 103 8.53 -8.23 18.72
C GLY A 103 8.72 -9.64 19.29
N MET A 104 7.88 -10.61 18.89
CA MET A 104 8.04 -12.02 19.29
C MET A 104 9.33 -12.60 18.74
N ILE A 105 9.68 -12.31 17.48
CA ILE A 105 10.88 -12.81 16.82
C ILE A 105 12.13 -12.21 17.48
N TYR A 106 12.15 -10.90 17.66
CA TYR A 106 13.29 -10.20 18.27
C TYR A 106 13.52 -10.63 19.72
N ARG A 107 12.46 -10.92 20.49
CA ARG A 107 12.59 -11.47 21.85
C ARG A 107 13.19 -12.87 21.85
N ALA A 108 12.78 -13.73 20.92
CA ALA A 108 13.33 -15.08 20.80
C ALA A 108 14.81 -15.05 20.37
N HIS A 109 15.13 -14.24 19.34
CA HIS A 109 16.49 -13.98 18.89
C HIS A 109 17.40 -13.51 20.04
N TYR A 110 16.97 -12.49 20.78
CA TYR A 110 17.75 -11.95 21.89
C TYR A 110 18.03 -12.97 22.98
N ARG A 111 17.07 -13.85 23.30
CA ARG A 111 17.27 -14.94 24.27
C ARG A 111 18.29 -15.96 23.79
N VAL A 112 18.25 -16.34 22.50
CA VAL A 112 19.27 -17.26 21.93
C VAL A 112 20.63 -16.58 21.93
N TYR A 113 20.72 -15.29 21.60
CA TYR A 113 21.97 -14.52 21.67
C TYR A 113 22.52 -14.48 23.10
N GLN A 114 21.70 -14.29 24.11
CA GLN A 114 22.12 -14.33 25.53
C GLN A 114 22.68 -15.71 25.91
N LEU A 115 22.07 -16.81 25.44
CA LEU A 115 22.61 -18.16 25.66
C LEU A 115 23.95 -18.35 24.97
N LYS A 116 24.10 -17.86 23.73
CA LYS A 116 25.37 -17.86 23.01
C LYS A 116 26.49 -17.22 23.83
N VAL A 117 26.22 -16.01 24.33
CA VAL A 117 27.19 -15.25 25.14
C VAL A 117 27.51 -16.02 26.46
N LYS A 118 26.46 -16.48 27.15
CA LYS A 118 26.60 -17.27 28.42
C LYS A 118 27.47 -18.51 28.25
N ASN A 119 27.23 -19.25 27.19
CA ASN A 119 27.90 -20.54 26.94
C ASN A 119 29.16 -20.40 26.08
N GLN A 120 29.56 -19.16 25.74
CA GLN A 120 30.75 -18.85 24.95
C GLN A 120 30.78 -19.56 23.58
N TRP A 121 29.62 -19.71 22.93
CA TRP A 121 29.50 -20.29 21.59
C TRP A 121 30.00 -19.31 20.51
N ILE A 122 31.19 -18.76 20.72
CA ILE A 122 31.82 -17.83 19.77
C ILE A 122 32.59 -18.69 18.77
N LEU A 123 32.40 -18.46 17.48
CA LEU A 123 33.14 -19.16 16.43
C LEU A 123 34.58 -18.58 16.35
N PRO A 124 35.63 -19.37 16.79
CA PRO A 124 36.99 -18.82 16.81
C PRO A 124 37.44 -18.44 15.40
N GLY A 125 38.06 -17.26 15.27
CA GLY A 125 38.63 -16.78 14.01
C GLY A 125 37.60 -16.37 12.94
N LYS A 126 36.29 -16.34 13.26
CA LYS A 126 35.21 -15.95 12.32
C LYS A 126 34.52 -14.62 12.67
N THR A 127 34.98 -13.96 13.72
CA THR A 127 34.49 -12.64 14.17
C THR A 127 35.24 -11.50 13.49
N HIS A 128 34.55 -10.42 13.15
CA HIS A 128 35.14 -9.19 12.58
C HIS A 128 35.84 -9.33 11.22
N ILE A 129 35.53 -10.38 10.47
CA ILE A 129 36.11 -10.65 9.15
C ILE A 129 35.15 -10.15 8.05
N VAL A 130 35.69 -9.49 7.04
CA VAL A 130 34.99 -9.14 5.82
C VAL A 130 35.57 -9.98 4.67
N HIS A 131 34.77 -10.90 4.16
CA HIS A 131 35.16 -11.66 2.99
C HIS A 131 34.79 -10.87 1.72
N ILE A 132 35.70 -10.73 0.79
CA ILE A 132 35.49 -10.10 -0.51
C ILE A 132 35.90 -11.06 -1.60
N ASP A 133 34.95 -11.40 -2.46
CA ASP A 133 35.22 -12.16 -3.66
C ASP A 133 35.52 -11.19 -4.81
N THR A 134 36.74 -11.20 -5.28
CA THR A 134 37.21 -10.29 -6.35
C THR A 134 36.60 -10.62 -7.71
N VAL A 135 36.32 -11.89 -8.00
CA VAL A 135 35.68 -12.35 -9.25
C VAL A 135 34.24 -11.82 -9.32
N VAL A 136 33.48 -12.02 -8.25
CA VAL A 136 32.10 -11.53 -8.16
C VAL A 136 32.07 -10.01 -8.21
N SER A 137 33.00 -9.34 -7.52
CA SER A 137 33.10 -7.88 -7.50
C SER A 137 33.37 -7.29 -8.89
N ALA A 138 34.24 -7.91 -9.67
CA ALA A 138 34.53 -7.50 -11.05
C ALA A 138 33.31 -7.64 -11.99
N MET A 139 32.44 -8.60 -11.74
CA MET A 139 31.27 -8.90 -12.56
C MET A 139 29.96 -8.24 -12.07
N THR A 140 29.97 -7.46 -11.00
CA THR A 140 28.78 -6.94 -10.32
C THR A 140 27.78 -6.28 -11.26
N LYS A 141 28.24 -5.45 -12.22
CA LYS A 141 27.39 -4.73 -13.18
C LYS A 141 26.71 -5.66 -14.21
N LYS A 142 27.22 -6.87 -14.42
CA LYS A 142 26.71 -7.86 -15.40
C LYS A 142 25.81 -8.92 -14.77
N LEU A 143 25.66 -8.90 -13.45
CA LEU A 143 24.87 -9.90 -12.74
C LEU A 143 23.34 -9.68 -12.90
N PRO A 144 22.77 -8.46 -12.73
CA PRO A 144 21.36 -8.22 -12.89
C PRO A 144 20.94 -8.19 -14.36
N VAL A 145 19.63 -8.27 -14.61
CA VAL A 145 19.05 -7.89 -15.90
C VAL A 145 19.09 -6.37 -16.05
N SER A 146 19.27 -5.87 -17.26
CA SER A 146 19.32 -4.43 -17.49
C SER A 146 18.03 -3.73 -17.06
N HIS A 147 18.15 -2.71 -16.22
CA HIS A 147 17.01 -1.92 -15.75
C HIS A 147 16.35 -1.08 -16.85
N TRP A 148 17.05 -0.83 -17.98
CA TRP A 148 16.51 -0.07 -19.11
C TRP A 148 15.29 -0.74 -19.76
N TRP A 149 15.09 -2.05 -19.55
CA TRP A 149 13.88 -2.74 -19.94
C TRP A 149 12.60 -2.24 -19.25
N ASN A 150 12.72 -1.46 -18.17
CA ASN A 150 11.57 -0.79 -17.58
C ASN A 150 11.14 0.47 -18.35
N LEU A 151 12.02 1.09 -19.13
CA LEU A 151 11.78 2.37 -19.80
C LEU A 151 10.51 2.38 -20.71
N PRO A 152 10.20 1.32 -21.47
CA PRO A 152 9.00 1.29 -22.30
C PRO A 152 7.70 1.48 -21.48
N VAL A 153 7.66 1.04 -20.23
CA VAL A 153 6.44 1.06 -19.41
C VAL A 153 5.99 2.50 -19.05
N PRO A 154 6.81 3.34 -18.37
CA PRO A 154 6.39 4.71 -18.08
C PRO A 154 6.20 5.56 -19.34
N ILE A 155 6.92 5.27 -20.45
CA ILE A 155 6.69 5.93 -21.73
C ILE A 155 5.30 5.56 -22.27
N ALA A 156 4.93 4.27 -22.26
CA ALA A 156 3.63 3.83 -22.74
C ALA A 156 2.47 4.39 -21.88
N ILE A 157 2.62 4.38 -20.54
CA ILE A 157 1.63 4.97 -19.65
C ILE A 157 1.55 6.49 -19.87
N GLY A 158 2.68 7.21 -19.87
CA GLY A 158 2.71 8.67 -20.03
C GLY A 158 2.21 9.12 -21.40
N SER A 159 2.58 8.44 -22.49
CA SER A 159 2.09 8.76 -23.83
C SER A 159 0.58 8.55 -23.96
N SER A 160 0.01 7.59 -23.24
CA SER A 160 -1.44 7.36 -23.25
C SER A 160 -2.24 8.55 -22.69
N PHE A 161 -1.63 9.44 -21.89
CA PHE A 161 -2.27 10.66 -21.41
C PHE A 161 -2.56 11.68 -22.54
N LEU A 162 -1.94 11.50 -23.69
CA LEU A 162 -2.20 12.31 -24.89
C LEU A 162 -3.42 11.83 -25.67
N LEU A 163 -3.92 10.62 -25.39
CA LEU A 163 -5.07 10.04 -26.10
C LEU A 163 -6.35 10.87 -25.82
N PRO A 164 -7.16 11.17 -26.88
CA PRO A 164 -8.37 11.96 -26.72
C PRO A 164 -9.35 11.37 -25.70
N ALA A 165 -9.54 10.05 -25.68
CA ALA A 165 -10.42 9.37 -24.73
C ALA A 165 -9.97 9.55 -23.27
N VAL A 166 -8.66 9.50 -23.00
CA VAL A 166 -8.10 9.72 -21.66
C VAL A 166 -8.28 11.18 -21.24
N ARG A 167 -7.98 12.14 -22.13
CA ARG A 167 -8.17 13.56 -21.87
C ARG A 167 -9.63 13.92 -21.68
N ALA A 168 -10.53 13.37 -22.50
CA ALA A 168 -11.95 13.60 -22.37
C ALA A 168 -12.51 13.05 -21.06
N PHE A 169 -11.99 11.90 -20.59
CA PHE A 169 -12.46 11.28 -19.35
C PHE A 169 -11.89 11.93 -18.10
N PHE A 170 -10.56 12.12 -18.02
CA PHE A 170 -9.88 12.65 -16.83
C PHE A 170 -9.68 14.17 -16.86
N GLY A 171 -9.89 14.84 -17.99
CA GLY A 171 -9.62 16.27 -18.15
C GLY A 171 -10.72 17.19 -17.66
N THR A 172 -11.89 16.67 -17.31
CA THR A 172 -13.04 17.46 -16.83
C THR A 172 -12.86 17.95 -15.38
N ASP A 173 -12.07 17.24 -14.60
CA ASP A 173 -11.75 17.57 -13.21
C ASP A 173 -10.27 17.35 -12.96
N PRO A 174 -9.50 18.38 -12.50
CA PRO A 174 -8.07 18.24 -12.24
C PRO A 174 -7.74 17.11 -11.25
N THR A 175 -8.61 16.84 -10.29
CA THR A 175 -8.39 15.79 -9.27
C THR A 175 -8.50 14.38 -9.86
N SER A 176 -9.24 14.20 -10.94
CA SER A 176 -9.34 12.90 -11.65
C SER A 176 -7.99 12.40 -12.17
N TRP A 177 -7.05 13.32 -12.47
CA TRP A 177 -5.70 12.97 -12.91
C TRP A 177 -4.85 12.28 -11.84
N LEU A 178 -5.22 12.38 -10.56
CA LEU A 178 -4.48 11.70 -9.49
C LEU A 178 -4.39 10.20 -9.74
N PHE A 179 -5.44 9.58 -10.28
CA PHE A 179 -5.47 8.15 -10.53
C PHE A 179 -4.46 7.73 -11.63
N PRO A 180 -4.51 8.23 -12.88
CA PRO A 180 -3.53 7.85 -13.91
C PRO A 180 -2.09 8.29 -13.56
N VAL A 181 -1.92 9.43 -12.90
CA VAL A 181 -0.59 9.86 -12.40
C VAL A 181 -0.05 8.89 -11.37
N THR A 182 -0.88 8.37 -10.45
CA THR A 182 -0.45 7.37 -9.46
C THR A 182 0.02 6.08 -10.16
N ILE A 183 -0.63 5.65 -11.24
CA ILE A 183 -0.20 4.48 -12.02
C ILE A 183 1.17 4.71 -12.65
N LEU A 184 1.41 5.91 -13.19
CA LEU A 184 2.71 6.30 -13.74
C LEU A 184 3.79 6.34 -12.65
N LEU A 185 3.51 6.94 -11.49
CA LEU A 185 4.44 6.99 -10.36
C LEU A 185 4.76 5.58 -9.83
N THR A 186 3.78 4.68 -9.81
CA THR A 186 3.97 3.27 -9.45
C THR A 186 4.95 2.57 -10.41
N SER A 187 4.90 2.89 -11.71
CA SER A 187 5.87 2.38 -12.68
C SER A 187 7.30 2.86 -12.36
N PHE A 188 7.49 4.14 -12.04
CA PHE A 188 8.79 4.66 -11.61
C PHE A 188 9.25 4.06 -10.28
N LEU A 189 8.34 3.79 -9.34
CA LEU A 189 8.65 3.09 -8.09
C LEU A 189 9.21 1.70 -8.36
N PHE A 190 8.56 0.89 -9.20
CA PHE A 190 9.05 -0.45 -9.56
C PHE A 190 10.39 -0.39 -10.29
N TRP A 191 10.61 0.60 -11.14
CA TRP A 191 11.91 0.82 -11.77
C TRP A 191 12.98 1.21 -10.73
N GLY A 192 12.66 2.08 -9.79
CA GLY A 192 13.54 2.43 -8.67
C GLY A 192 13.89 1.22 -7.78
N LEU A 193 12.90 0.38 -7.49
CA LEU A 193 13.12 -0.87 -6.75
C LEU A 193 14.01 -1.85 -7.54
N HIS A 194 13.82 -1.97 -8.85
CA HIS A 194 14.71 -2.76 -9.70
C HIS A 194 16.17 -2.28 -9.56
N LEU A 195 16.41 -0.96 -9.70
CA LEU A 195 17.75 -0.37 -9.54
C LEU A 195 18.31 -0.64 -8.15
N TRP A 196 17.52 -0.44 -7.11
CA TRP A 196 17.94 -0.63 -5.73
C TRP A 196 18.35 -2.08 -5.45
N PHE A 197 17.53 -3.07 -5.85
CA PHE A 197 17.85 -4.48 -5.66
C PHE A 197 19.02 -4.95 -6.55
N ALA A 198 19.16 -4.43 -7.75
CA ALA A 198 20.31 -4.70 -8.62
C ALA A 198 21.63 -4.15 -8.05
N SER A 199 21.59 -3.01 -7.35
CA SER A 199 22.76 -2.35 -6.75
C SER A 199 23.17 -2.94 -5.38
N ARG A 200 22.45 -3.94 -4.84
CA ARG A 200 22.81 -4.60 -3.58
C ARG A 200 24.24 -5.08 -3.61
N ARG A 201 24.90 -5.02 -2.45
CA ARG A 201 26.23 -5.61 -2.26
C ARG A 201 26.18 -7.10 -2.56
N ASN A 202 27.28 -7.61 -3.12
CA ASN A 202 27.45 -9.05 -3.31
C ASN A 202 27.73 -9.70 -1.97
N THR A 203 27.18 -10.90 -1.78
CA THR A 203 27.39 -11.72 -0.59
C THR A 203 28.37 -12.82 -0.92
N VAL A 204 29.30 -13.10 -0.02
CA VAL A 204 30.19 -14.25 -0.09
C VAL A 204 29.57 -15.38 0.71
N TYR A 205 29.23 -16.46 0.05
CA TYR A 205 28.59 -17.65 0.62
C TYR A 205 29.56 -18.80 0.83
N SER A 206 30.58 -18.91 -0.02
CA SER A 206 31.51 -20.03 -0.08
C SER A 206 32.95 -19.53 -0.29
N GLU A 207 33.92 -20.36 0.01
CA GLU A 207 35.31 -20.14 -0.44
C GLU A 207 35.45 -20.32 -1.96
N ASP A 208 34.50 -21.02 -2.62
CA ASP A 208 34.45 -21.17 -4.06
C ASP A 208 33.79 -19.98 -4.75
N SER A 209 34.59 -19.24 -5.53
CA SER A 209 34.11 -18.09 -6.33
C SER A 209 33.05 -18.48 -7.35
N SER A 210 33.01 -19.72 -7.83
CA SER A 210 31.99 -20.15 -8.81
C SER A 210 30.59 -20.21 -8.16
N ILE A 211 30.52 -20.69 -6.93
CA ILE A 211 29.29 -20.71 -6.10
C ILE A 211 28.85 -19.27 -5.81
N ASN A 212 29.78 -18.42 -5.36
CA ASN A 212 29.49 -17.02 -5.07
C ASN A 212 28.95 -16.28 -6.32
N LEU A 213 29.57 -16.50 -7.49
CA LEU A 213 29.15 -15.91 -8.74
C LEU A 213 27.75 -16.38 -9.15
N SER A 214 27.49 -17.69 -9.07
CA SER A 214 26.21 -18.28 -9.45
C SER A 214 25.09 -17.79 -8.55
N MET A 215 25.31 -17.71 -7.22
CA MET A 215 24.37 -17.27 -6.22
C MET A 215 24.02 -15.79 -6.40
N ASN A 216 25.01 -14.91 -6.47
CA ASN A 216 24.78 -13.48 -6.66
C ASN A 216 24.10 -13.19 -8.01
N ARG A 217 24.46 -13.93 -9.07
CA ARG A 217 23.82 -13.83 -10.38
C ARG A 217 22.35 -14.27 -10.31
N MET A 218 22.08 -15.40 -9.70
CA MET A 218 20.72 -15.93 -9.53
C MET A 218 19.86 -14.92 -8.77
N GLU A 219 20.32 -14.48 -7.60
CA GLU A 219 19.58 -13.55 -6.75
C GLU A 219 19.28 -12.23 -7.47
N LYS A 220 20.30 -11.58 -8.04
CA LYS A 220 20.14 -10.31 -8.75
C LYS A 220 19.27 -10.44 -10.00
N ARG A 221 19.35 -11.54 -10.75
CA ARG A 221 18.51 -11.76 -11.93
C ARG A 221 17.07 -12.04 -11.55
N ILE A 222 16.81 -12.85 -10.53
CA ILE A 222 15.43 -13.10 -10.05
C ILE A 222 14.79 -11.80 -9.62
N TRP A 223 15.43 -10.99 -8.77
CA TRP A 223 14.91 -9.70 -8.36
C TRP A 223 14.67 -8.76 -9.53
N SER A 224 15.63 -8.67 -10.45
CA SER A 224 15.48 -7.83 -11.65
C SER A 224 14.29 -8.25 -12.49
N MET A 225 14.12 -9.57 -12.73
CA MET A 225 13.00 -10.09 -13.52
C MET A 225 11.66 -9.92 -12.79
N LEU A 226 11.61 -10.08 -11.47
CA LEU A 226 10.41 -9.87 -10.70
C LEU A 226 9.91 -8.42 -10.81
N PHE A 227 10.76 -7.43 -10.53
CA PHE A 227 10.35 -6.03 -10.63
C PHE A 227 10.02 -5.60 -12.06
N LEU A 228 10.72 -6.15 -13.03
CA LEU A 228 10.40 -5.95 -14.44
C LEU A 228 9.01 -6.52 -14.78
N SER A 229 8.74 -7.76 -14.40
CA SER A 229 7.43 -8.41 -14.64
C SER A 229 6.28 -7.66 -13.95
N ILE A 230 6.49 -7.23 -12.71
CA ILE A 230 5.51 -6.44 -11.95
C ILE A 230 5.21 -5.12 -12.65
N ASN A 231 6.23 -4.44 -13.19
CA ASN A 231 6.06 -3.19 -13.91
C ASN A 231 5.26 -3.38 -15.20
N TYR A 232 5.52 -4.46 -15.94
CA TYR A 232 4.71 -4.80 -17.12
C TYR A 232 3.28 -5.24 -16.77
N LEU A 233 3.08 -5.92 -15.64
CA LEU A 233 1.72 -6.23 -15.15
C LEU A 233 0.96 -4.95 -14.79
N ASN A 234 1.62 -3.95 -14.21
CA ASN A 234 1.03 -2.62 -14.00
C ASN A 234 0.58 -1.98 -15.34
N LEU A 235 1.42 -2.08 -16.38
CA LEU A 235 1.06 -1.61 -17.73
C LEU A 235 -0.14 -2.39 -18.30
N ILE A 236 -0.20 -3.71 -18.10
CA ILE A 236 -1.34 -4.53 -18.55
C ILE A 236 -2.63 -4.10 -17.83
N GLY A 237 -2.59 -3.87 -16.53
CA GLY A 237 -3.73 -3.35 -15.77
C GLY A 237 -4.20 -2.00 -16.30
N TRP A 238 -3.27 -1.08 -16.55
CA TRP A 238 -3.60 0.20 -17.20
C TRP A 238 -4.15 0.00 -18.62
N GLY A 239 -3.57 -0.90 -19.40
CA GLY A 239 -4.02 -1.26 -20.74
C GLY A 239 -5.47 -1.74 -20.79
N TYR A 240 -5.92 -2.48 -19.76
CA TYR A 240 -7.32 -2.86 -19.62
C TYR A 240 -8.23 -1.63 -19.52
N LEU A 241 -7.89 -0.67 -18.66
CA LEU A 241 -8.67 0.57 -18.50
C LEU A 241 -8.64 1.42 -19.78
N LEU A 242 -7.47 1.50 -20.45
CA LEU A 242 -7.37 2.18 -21.76
C LEU A 242 -8.25 1.54 -22.82
N PHE A 243 -8.27 0.20 -22.88
CA PHE A 243 -9.15 -0.52 -23.81
C PHE A 243 -10.63 -0.17 -23.57
N LYS A 244 -11.06 -0.12 -22.30
CA LYS A 244 -12.41 0.29 -21.93
C LYS A 244 -12.72 1.73 -22.33
N LEU A 245 -11.80 2.66 -22.06
CA LEU A 245 -11.95 4.06 -22.45
C LEU A 245 -11.99 4.26 -23.97
N GLN A 246 -11.21 3.48 -24.72
CA GLN A 246 -11.21 3.57 -26.18
C GLN A 246 -12.49 3.00 -26.81
N THR A 247 -13.06 1.95 -26.22
CA THR A 247 -14.24 1.24 -26.79
C THR A 247 -15.56 1.81 -26.28
N LEU A 248 -15.66 2.15 -24.99
CA LEU A 248 -16.91 2.57 -24.35
C LEU A 248 -16.93 4.07 -24.01
N GLN A 249 -15.77 4.75 -24.12
CA GLN A 249 -15.55 6.13 -23.67
C GLN A 249 -15.95 6.39 -22.20
N TRP A 250 -16.07 5.31 -21.42
CA TRP A 250 -16.53 5.32 -20.03
C TRP A 250 -15.84 4.23 -19.22
N LEU A 251 -15.66 4.49 -17.90
CA LEU A 251 -15.23 3.52 -16.90
C LEU A 251 -16.34 3.35 -15.86
N TYR A 252 -16.80 2.14 -15.71
CA TYR A 252 -17.74 1.77 -14.66
C TYR A 252 -17.01 1.44 -13.36
N THR A 253 -17.67 1.54 -12.23
CA THR A 253 -17.14 1.15 -10.92
C THR A 253 -16.55 -0.27 -10.93
N MET A 254 -17.18 -1.20 -11.68
CA MET A 254 -16.67 -2.56 -11.84
C MET A 254 -15.32 -2.63 -12.55
N ASP A 255 -15.02 -1.73 -13.47
CA ASP A 255 -13.73 -1.70 -14.17
C ASP A 255 -12.58 -1.36 -13.21
N TYR A 256 -12.82 -0.50 -12.22
CA TYR A 256 -11.85 -0.22 -11.15
C TYR A 256 -11.65 -1.43 -10.23
N PHE A 257 -12.69 -2.18 -9.90
CA PHE A 257 -12.54 -3.43 -9.12
C PHE A 257 -11.76 -4.50 -9.89
N ILE A 258 -12.00 -4.64 -11.19
CA ILE A 258 -11.22 -5.55 -12.05
C ILE A 258 -9.75 -5.08 -12.07
N TYR A 259 -9.51 -3.78 -12.22
CA TYR A 259 -8.15 -3.23 -12.17
C TYR A 259 -7.46 -3.53 -10.82
N ILE A 260 -8.14 -3.33 -9.69
CA ILE A 260 -7.61 -3.67 -8.35
C ILE A 260 -7.30 -5.18 -8.27
N GLY A 261 -8.19 -6.03 -8.77
CA GLY A 261 -7.97 -7.48 -8.85
C GLY A 261 -6.70 -7.83 -9.66
N LEU A 262 -6.49 -7.18 -10.79
CA LEU A 262 -5.28 -7.35 -11.61
C LEU A 262 -4.01 -6.90 -10.86
N GLN A 263 -4.10 -5.89 -10.00
CA GLN A 263 -2.96 -5.43 -9.17
C GLN A 263 -2.61 -6.41 -8.03
N LEU A 264 -3.42 -7.42 -7.73
CA LEU A 264 -3.05 -8.49 -6.81
C LEU A 264 -2.10 -9.52 -7.46
N ILE A 265 -2.11 -9.66 -8.79
CA ILE A 265 -1.22 -10.59 -9.52
C ILE A 265 0.26 -10.27 -9.26
N PRO A 266 0.73 -9.00 -9.34
CA PRO A 266 2.08 -8.60 -8.94
C PRO A 266 2.50 -9.10 -7.55
N VAL A 267 1.61 -9.04 -6.57
CA VAL A 267 1.90 -9.50 -5.20
C VAL A 267 2.14 -11.01 -5.17
N ILE A 268 1.30 -11.77 -5.88
CA ILE A 268 1.42 -13.23 -5.99
C ILE A 268 2.74 -13.59 -6.70
N VAL A 269 3.08 -12.89 -7.78
CA VAL A 269 4.33 -13.09 -8.54
C VAL A 269 5.54 -12.81 -7.63
N LEU A 270 5.50 -11.75 -6.83
CA LEU A 270 6.55 -11.39 -5.89
C LEU A 270 6.77 -12.50 -4.85
N LEU A 271 5.68 -12.96 -4.22
CA LEU A 271 5.74 -14.02 -3.20
C LEU A 271 6.23 -15.35 -3.79
N ALA A 272 5.69 -15.75 -4.94
CA ALA A 272 6.10 -16.97 -5.63
C ALA A 272 7.59 -16.93 -6.03
N GLY A 273 8.04 -15.80 -6.59
CA GLY A 273 9.42 -15.59 -6.97
C GLY A 273 10.38 -15.62 -5.78
N PHE A 274 9.96 -15.02 -4.65
CA PHE A 274 10.74 -15.11 -3.39
C PHE A 274 10.86 -16.55 -2.89
N VAL A 275 9.76 -17.29 -2.85
CA VAL A 275 9.78 -18.70 -2.43
C VAL A 275 10.66 -19.53 -3.36
N PHE A 276 10.57 -19.35 -4.67
CA PHE A 276 11.42 -20.01 -5.65
C PHE A 276 12.90 -19.71 -5.41
N MET A 277 13.23 -18.43 -5.20
CA MET A 277 14.61 -18.01 -4.92
C MET A 277 15.16 -18.67 -3.63
N GLN A 278 14.37 -18.70 -2.55
CA GLN A 278 14.79 -19.32 -1.29
C GLN A 278 15.02 -20.82 -1.43
N ARG A 279 14.17 -21.53 -2.17
CA ARG A 279 14.35 -22.96 -2.46
C ARG A 279 15.65 -23.21 -3.22
N ARG A 280 15.90 -22.45 -4.28
CA ARG A 280 17.11 -22.57 -5.09
C ARG A 280 18.37 -22.24 -4.30
N LYS A 281 18.31 -21.20 -3.45
CA LYS A 281 19.40 -20.85 -2.55
C LYS A 281 19.76 -22.03 -1.64
N LYS A 282 18.75 -22.62 -1.00
CA LYS A 282 18.95 -23.79 -0.13
C LYS A 282 19.55 -24.99 -0.87
N GLU A 283 19.08 -25.29 -2.08
CA GLU A 283 19.61 -26.38 -2.91
C GLU A 283 21.11 -26.18 -3.21
N VAL A 284 21.51 -24.99 -3.67
CA VAL A 284 22.90 -24.69 -4.02
C VAL A 284 23.81 -24.73 -2.78
N LEU A 285 23.39 -24.10 -1.68
CA LEU A 285 24.21 -24.08 -0.45
C LEU A 285 24.29 -25.42 0.24
N SER A 286 23.31 -26.31 0.08
CA SER A 286 23.41 -27.69 0.65
C SER A 286 24.45 -28.57 -0.05
N MET A 287 24.88 -28.18 -1.24
CA MET A 287 25.93 -28.89 -2.01
C MET A 287 27.33 -28.27 -1.81
N ASP A 288 27.44 -27.19 -1.05
CA ASP A 288 28.67 -26.45 -0.83
C ASP A 288 29.56 -27.18 0.23
N PRO A 289 30.78 -27.61 -0.14
CA PRO A 289 31.68 -28.31 0.82
C PRO A 289 32.39 -27.32 1.76
N SER A 290 32.44 -26.02 1.44
CA SER A 290 33.20 -25.01 2.18
C SER A 290 32.43 -23.70 2.39
N PRO A 291 31.30 -23.73 3.13
CA PRO A 291 30.50 -22.54 3.37
C PRO A 291 31.27 -21.53 4.25
N VAL A 292 31.25 -20.27 3.82
CA VAL A 292 31.83 -19.19 4.62
C VAL A 292 30.80 -18.72 5.64
N THR A 293 31.17 -18.85 6.90
CA THR A 293 30.36 -18.39 8.03
C THR A 293 31.07 -17.20 8.69
N VAL A 294 30.41 -16.09 8.82
CA VAL A 294 30.88 -14.90 9.53
C VAL A 294 30.02 -14.70 10.77
N ASP A 295 30.64 -14.70 11.94
CA ASP A 295 29.94 -14.43 13.19
C ASP A 295 29.91 -12.92 13.47
N ASP A 296 28.86 -12.27 13.02
CA ASP A 296 28.59 -10.85 13.21
C ASP A 296 27.40 -10.58 14.15
N ASP A 297 27.05 -11.58 14.99
CA ASP A 297 25.87 -11.57 15.87
C ASP A 297 25.88 -10.43 16.88
N GLU A 298 27.05 -9.96 17.26
CA GLU A 298 27.20 -8.79 18.14
C GLU A 298 26.51 -7.54 17.60
N TYR A 299 26.56 -7.37 16.28
CA TYR A 299 25.90 -6.23 15.62
C TYR A 299 24.39 -6.42 15.45
N TRP A 300 23.89 -7.63 15.67
CA TRP A 300 22.47 -7.99 15.55
C TRP A 300 21.80 -8.35 16.89
N LYS A 301 22.48 -8.16 18.01
CA LYS A 301 22.05 -8.65 19.34
C LYS A 301 20.60 -8.37 19.71
N TYR A 302 20.00 -7.27 19.24
CA TYR A 302 18.61 -6.90 19.53
C TYR A 302 17.62 -7.26 18.40
N GLY A 303 18.07 -7.95 17.35
CA GLY A 303 17.28 -8.26 16.16
C GLY A 303 17.39 -7.23 15.04
N TRP A 304 17.95 -6.05 15.29
CA TRP A 304 18.27 -5.04 14.27
C TRP A 304 19.77 -4.79 14.20
N TYR A 305 20.23 -4.33 13.04
CA TYR A 305 21.65 -4.08 12.79
C TYR A 305 22.14 -2.81 13.46
N SER A 306 23.27 -2.89 14.13
CA SER A 306 23.93 -1.75 14.81
C SER A 306 25.44 -1.93 14.82
N ASN A 307 26.13 -1.48 13.75
CA ASN A 307 27.60 -1.55 13.62
C ASN A 307 28.16 -0.15 13.35
N PRO A 308 28.92 0.44 14.31
CA PRO A 308 29.51 1.77 14.13
C PRO A 308 30.62 1.79 13.07
N ASN A 309 31.24 0.65 12.81
CA ASN A 309 32.39 0.52 11.89
C ASN A 309 31.95 0.29 10.43
N ASP A 310 30.68 -0.08 10.19
CA ASP A 310 30.17 -0.24 8.82
C ASP A 310 29.72 1.13 8.25
N SER A 311 30.30 1.49 7.11
CA SER A 311 29.92 2.73 6.40
C SER A 311 28.49 2.68 5.82
N SER A 312 27.87 1.51 5.70
CA SER A 312 26.52 1.34 5.16
C SER A 312 25.44 1.84 6.11
N SER A 313 24.47 2.56 5.58
CA SER A 313 23.25 2.94 6.31
C SER A 313 22.19 1.84 6.28
N PHE A 314 22.19 0.98 5.25
CA PHE A 314 21.27 -0.10 5.05
C PHE A 314 22.02 -1.39 4.74
N VAL A 315 21.65 -2.47 5.39
CA VAL A 315 22.19 -3.81 5.15
C VAL A 315 21.04 -4.78 4.90
N GLN A 316 21.30 -5.90 4.25
CA GLN A 316 20.29 -6.93 4.05
C GLN A 316 19.83 -7.44 5.42
N ASP A 317 18.53 -7.55 5.61
CA ASP A 317 17.96 -8.05 6.87
C ASP A 317 18.27 -9.54 7.06
N ARG A 318 18.57 -9.92 8.30
CA ARG A 318 18.95 -11.29 8.66
C ARG A 318 17.77 -12.26 8.66
N PHE A 319 16.58 -11.77 9.01
CA PHE A 319 15.39 -12.60 9.08
C PHE A 319 14.67 -12.70 7.73
N CYS A 320 14.80 -11.66 6.88
CA CYS A 320 14.15 -11.62 5.59
C CYS A 320 15.07 -11.03 4.53
N SER A 321 15.49 -11.84 3.57
CA SER A 321 16.36 -11.38 2.47
C SER A 321 15.70 -10.34 1.55
N MET A 322 14.38 -10.15 1.64
CA MET A 322 13.67 -9.07 0.94
C MET A 322 13.82 -7.73 1.64
N ASN A 323 14.00 -7.75 2.95
CA ASN A 323 14.05 -6.55 3.76
C ASN A 323 15.48 -5.99 3.88
N TYR A 324 15.52 -4.73 4.26
CA TYR A 324 16.72 -4.07 4.73
C TYR A 324 16.57 -3.70 6.20
N SER A 325 17.62 -3.96 6.95
CA SER A 325 17.79 -3.43 8.29
C SER A 325 18.60 -2.16 8.23
N MET A 326 18.20 -1.17 9.00
CA MET A 326 18.90 0.11 9.11
C MET A 326 20.03 -0.01 10.13
N ASN A 327 21.20 0.59 9.83
CA ASN A 327 22.32 0.61 10.77
C ASN A 327 22.05 1.63 11.90
N MET A 328 21.46 1.14 12.99
CA MET A 328 21.06 1.94 14.14
C MET A 328 22.26 2.50 14.96
N ALA A 329 23.50 2.16 14.61
CA ALA A 329 24.67 2.82 15.17
C ALA A 329 24.83 4.28 14.67
N LYS A 330 24.28 4.59 13.48
CA LYS A 330 24.45 5.89 12.83
C LYS A 330 23.40 6.89 13.28
N THR A 331 23.81 8.08 13.67
CA THR A 331 22.91 9.16 14.09
C THR A 331 21.94 9.57 12.97
N GLY A 332 22.43 9.71 11.73
CA GLY A 332 21.58 10.05 10.59
C GLY A 332 20.45 9.02 10.34
N VAL A 333 20.74 7.72 10.54
CA VAL A 333 19.75 6.66 10.44
C VAL A 333 18.72 6.73 11.57
N LYS A 334 19.14 7.00 12.80
CA LYS A 334 18.22 7.20 13.94
C LYS A 334 17.27 8.36 13.69
N VAL A 335 17.81 9.51 13.22
CA VAL A 335 16.98 10.67 12.86
C VAL A 335 16.01 10.33 11.74
N PHE A 336 16.50 9.70 10.66
CA PHE A 336 15.64 9.26 9.56
C PHE A 336 14.53 8.33 10.05
N SER A 337 14.84 7.33 10.89
CA SER A 337 13.85 6.39 11.44
C SER A 337 12.82 7.11 12.31
N ALA A 338 13.25 8.07 13.14
CA ALA A 338 12.35 8.84 13.99
C ALA A 338 11.42 9.74 13.15
N VAL A 339 11.96 10.43 12.14
CA VAL A 339 11.16 11.24 11.20
C VAL A 339 10.17 10.37 10.45
N THR A 340 10.60 9.22 9.92
CA THR A 340 9.72 8.28 9.21
C THR A 340 8.58 7.79 10.12
N ALA A 341 8.89 7.42 11.37
CA ALA A 341 7.87 7.01 12.35
C ALA A 341 6.89 8.15 12.66
N ALA A 342 7.37 9.39 12.81
CA ALA A 342 6.52 10.56 13.04
C ALA A 342 5.61 10.85 11.83
N VAL A 343 6.14 10.75 10.60
CA VAL A 343 5.34 10.92 9.37
C VAL A 343 4.26 9.83 9.27
N ILE A 344 4.62 8.57 9.52
CA ILE A 344 3.63 7.47 9.51
C ILE A 344 2.55 7.70 10.56
N ALA A 345 2.92 8.09 11.79
CA ALA A 345 1.95 8.39 12.84
C ALA A 345 1.03 9.57 12.45
N ALA A 346 1.59 10.62 11.85
CA ALA A 346 0.82 11.77 11.37
C ALA A 346 -0.17 11.37 10.26
N LEU A 347 0.27 10.53 9.30
CA LEU A 347 -0.59 10.00 8.23
C LEU A 347 -1.71 9.12 8.79
N LEU A 348 -1.42 8.28 9.78
CA LEU A 348 -2.44 7.46 10.45
C LEU A 348 -3.47 8.33 11.17
N ILE A 349 -3.03 9.33 11.93
CA ILE A 349 -3.92 10.28 12.62
C ILE A 349 -4.77 11.04 11.59
N PHE A 350 -4.14 11.55 10.53
CA PHE A 350 -4.82 12.25 9.45
C PHE A 350 -5.89 11.35 8.80
N SER A 351 -5.56 10.09 8.51
CA SER A 351 -6.51 9.12 7.95
C SER A 351 -7.69 8.87 8.89
N ILE A 352 -7.43 8.74 10.20
CA ILE A 352 -8.49 8.59 11.21
C ILE A 352 -9.40 9.82 11.23
N VAL A 353 -8.82 11.03 11.24
CA VAL A 353 -9.59 12.29 11.24
C VAL A 353 -10.46 12.38 9.98
N LEU A 354 -9.88 12.04 8.80
CA LEU A 354 -10.64 12.00 7.55
C LEU A 354 -11.82 11.01 7.62
N ILE A 355 -11.59 9.80 8.09
CA ILE A 355 -12.63 8.77 8.21
C ILE A 355 -13.76 9.27 9.12
N LEU A 356 -13.42 9.87 10.27
CA LEU A 356 -14.42 10.40 11.22
C LEU A 356 -15.19 11.61 10.64
N GLN A 357 -14.54 12.45 9.85
CA GLN A 357 -15.21 13.57 9.15
C GLN A 357 -16.19 13.06 8.11
N PHE A 358 -15.83 11.99 7.39
CA PHE A 358 -16.75 11.39 6.42
C PHE A 358 -17.86 10.56 7.06
N GLU A 359 -17.74 10.14 8.31
CA GLU A 359 -18.82 9.42 9.00
C GLU A 359 -19.92 10.34 9.49
N ASN A 360 -19.56 11.55 9.92
CA ASN A 360 -20.50 12.52 10.48
C ASN A 360 -20.78 13.66 9.48
N VAL A 361 -21.00 13.30 8.22
CA VAL A 361 -21.31 14.31 7.21
C VAL A 361 -22.64 14.96 7.52
N SER A 362 -22.61 16.28 7.72
CA SER A 362 -23.77 17.13 7.68
C SER A 362 -23.73 17.97 6.41
N ILE A 363 -24.75 17.84 5.58
CA ILE A 363 -24.92 18.71 4.42
C ILE A 363 -25.65 19.96 4.93
N THR A 364 -25.00 21.11 4.77
CA THR A 364 -25.58 22.41 5.14
C THR A 364 -25.65 23.30 3.92
N CYS A 365 -26.74 23.97 3.77
CA CYS A 365 -26.95 24.95 2.71
C CYS A 365 -27.47 26.25 3.33
N SER A 366 -26.85 27.36 2.98
CA SER A 366 -27.32 28.70 3.31
C SER A 366 -27.42 29.56 2.04
N ILE A 367 -28.41 30.40 2.00
CA ILE A 367 -28.66 31.36 0.91
C ILE A 367 -28.75 32.74 1.52
N ASP A 368 -27.68 33.51 1.45
CA ASP A 368 -27.54 34.82 2.06
C ASP A 368 -26.81 35.78 1.11
N ASP A 369 -27.16 37.07 1.12
CA ASP A 369 -26.46 38.16 0.42
C ASP A 369 -26.16 37.89 -1.08
N GLY A 370 -27.08 37.22 -1.78
CA GLY A 370 -26.89 36.93 -3.22
C GLY A 370 -25.98 35.73 -3.51
N GLN A 371 -25.59 34.98 -2.50
CA GLN A 371 -24.74 33.78 -2.61
C GLN A 371 -25.42 32.58 -1.97
N MET A 372 -25.30 31.42 -2.61
CA MET A 372 -25.64 30.12 -2.04
C MET A 372 -24.35 29.39 -1.66
N THR A 373 -24.21 29.04 -0.39
CA THR A 373 -23.09 28.27 0.11
C THR A 373 -23.56 26.87 0.53
N VAL A 374 -22.99 25.86 -0.06
CA VAL A 374 -23.21 24.44 0.30
C VAL A 374 -21.93 23.86 0.90
N ARG A 375 -22.05 23.20 2.04
CA ARG A 375 -20.90 22.56 2.71
C ARG A 375 -21.24 21.15 3.15
N ALA A 376 -20.30 20.23 2.92
CA ALA A 376 -20.39 18.86 3.41
C ALA A 376 -18.99 18.23 3.54
N ALA A 377 -18.59 17.82 4.73
CA ALA A 377 -17.26 17.30 5.04
C ALA A 377 -16.14 18.26 4.56
N LEU A 378 -15.32 17.82 3.60
CA LEU A 378 -14.22 18.61 3.02
C LEU A 378 -14.63 19.42 1.79
N TYR A 379 -15.86 19.26 1.31
CA TYR A 379 -16.34 19.88 0.08
C TYR A 379 -17.21 21.07 0.39
N HIS A 380 -17.05 22.10 -0.42
CA HIS A 380 -17.90 23.30 -0.40
C HIS A 380 -18.08 23.82 -1.81
N SER A 381 -19.24 24.41 -2.05
CA SER A 381 -19.55 25.16 -3.27
C SER A 381 -20.14 26.50 -2.85
N ASP A 382 -19.49 27.57 -3.32
CA ASP A 382 -19.96 28.94 -3.15
C ASP A 382 -20.44 29.45 -4.51
N ILE A 383 -21.75 29.58 -4.68
CA ILE A 383 -22.42 29.85 -5.94
C ILE A 383 -23.02 31.26 -5.87
N GLN A 384 -22.62 32.15 -6.77
CA GLN A 384 -23.32 33.43 -6.91
C GLN A 384 -24.68 33.15 -7.53
N LEU A 385 -25.74 33.72 -6.95
CA LEU A 385 -27.11 33.49 -7.44
C LEU A 385 -27.29 34.00 -8.88
N GLU A 386 -26.50 34.99 -9.31
CA GLU A 386 -26.48 35.51 -10.68
C GLU A 386 -25.89 34.55 -11.71
N ASP A 387 -25.04 33.59 -11.26
CA ASP A 387 -24.42 32.54 -12.11
C ASP A 387 -25.35 31.35 -12.31
N ILE A 388 -26.44 31.26 -11.60
CA ILE A 388 -27.40 30.16 -11.71
C ILE A 388 -28.17 30.26 -13.02
N GLN A 389 -27.94 29.30 -13.92
CA GLN A 389 -28.60 29.22 -15.22
C GLN A 389 -29.97 28.55 -15.15
N ASP A 390 -30.07 27.50 -14.30
CA ASP A 390 -31.29 26.70 -14.20
C ASP A 390 -31.37 26.02 -12.82
N VAL A 391 -32.63 25.90 -12.31
CA VAL A 391 -32.93 25.28 -11.03
C VAL A 391 -34.12 24.34 -11.21
N GLU A 392 -33.91 23.05 -10.98
CA GLU A 392 -34.93 22.01 -11.08
C GLU A 392 -35.11 21.29 -9.75
N LEU A 393 -36.37 21.11 -9.33
CA LEU A 393 -36.69 20.22 -8.20
C LEU A 393 -37.09 18.87 -8.75
N LEU A 394 -36.22 17.86 -8.52
CA LEU A 394 -36.43 16.51 -8.98
C LEU A 394 -37.00 15.67 -7.83
N SER A 395 -37.90 14.73 -8.12
CA SER A 395 -38.45 13.79 -7.14
C SER A 395 -37.40 12.78 -6.67
N GLN A 396 -36.40 12.51 -7.50
CA GLN A 396 -35.29 11.59 -7.21
C GLN A 396 -34.09 11.93 -8.10
N MET A 397 -32.92 11.39 -7.77
CA MET A 397 -31.72 11.50 -8.59
C MET A 397 -31.96 10.95 -9.99
N PRO A 398 -31.47 11.61 -11.07
CA PRO A 398 -31.58 11.08 -12.44
C PRO A 398 -30.97 9.69 -12.58
N GLU A 399 -31.61 8.83 -13.38
CA GLU A 399 -31.04 7.55 -13.79
C GLU A 399 -29.84 7.79 -14.71
N ASP A 400 -28.65 7.81 -14.15
CA ASP A 400 -27.39 7.95 -14.88
C ASP A 400 -26.30 7.08 -14.22
N ASP A 401 -25.29 6.69 -15.00
CA ASP A 401 -24.12 5.96 -14.50
C ASP A 401 -23.14 6.97 -13.88
N PHE A 402 -23.26 7.24 -12.57
CA PHE A 402 -22.35 8.13 -11.87
C PHE A 402 -21.09 7.42 -11.43
N THR A 403 -19.94 7.92 -11.86
CA THR A 403 -18.63 7.50 -11.39
C THR A 403 -18.02 8.58 -10.51
N ARG A 404 -17.56 8.18 -9.32
CA ARG A 404 -16.89 9.11 -8.38
C ARG A 404 -15.49 9.44 -8.91
N THR A 405 -15.20 10.73 -9.06
CA THR A 405 -13.87 11.24 -9.43
C THR A 405 -13.07 11.65 -8.19
N ASN A 406 -13.70 12.33 -7.25
CA ASN A 406 -13.11 12.73 -5.96
C ASN A 406 -14.23 12.99 -4.95
N GLY A 407 -14.38 12.13 -3.94
CA GLY A 407 -15.48 12.31 -2.98
C GLY A 407 -15.68 11.11 -2.06
N GLY A 408 -16.70 11.23 -1.20
CA GLY A 408 -17.23 10.17 -0.35
C GLY A 408 -18.50 9.58 -0.95
N ALA A 409 -18.59 8.26 -0.98
CA ALA A 409 -19.81 7.53 -1.32
C ALA A 409 -19.98 6.40 -0.32
N THR A 410 -21.04 6.48 0.46
CA THR A 410 -21.46 5.47 1.45
C THR A 410 -22.91 5.09 1.17
N ASP A 411 -23.45 4.17 1.93
CA ASP A 411 -24.88 3.84 1.83
C ASP A 411 -25.79 4.93 2.42
N GLU A 412 -25.21 5.94 3.13
CA GLU A 412 -25.94 7.05 3.73
C GLU A 412 -25.86 8.34 2.93
N TYR A 413 -24.76 8.56 2.16
CA TYR A 413 -24.58 9.81 1.42
C TYR A 413 -23.63 9.69 0.22
N LEU A 414 -23.75 10.65 -0.71
CA LEU A 414 -22.83 10.90 -1.83
C LEU A 414 -22.38 12.35 -1.74
N VAL A 415 -21.07 12.60 -1.54
CA VAL A 415 -20.54 13.96 -1.39
C VAL A 415 -19.22 14.09 -2.15
N GLY A 416 -19.11 15.16 -2.95
CA GLY A 416 -17.91 15.49 -3.72
C GLY A 416 -18.12 15.49 -5.22
N HIS A 417 -17.02 15.41 -5.97
CA HIS A 417 -17.02 15.42 -7.43
C HIS A 417 -17.36 14.04 -7.99
N PHE A 418 -18.35 14.03 -8.86
CA PHE A 418 -18.80 12.86 -9.61
C PHE A 418 -18.88 13.21 -11.08
N ARG A 419 -18.96 12.20 -11.90
CA ARG A 419 -19.21 12.32 -13.31
C ARG A 419 -20.33 11.37 -13.72
N GLY A 420 -21.41 11.91 -14.24
CA GLY A 420 -22.47 11.14 -14.89
C GLY A 420 -22.15 10.92 -16.37
N LYS A 421 -22.57 9.78 -16.92
CA LYS A 421 -22.35 9.43 -18.32
C LYS A 421 -23.05 10.39 -19.26
N THR A 422 -24.26 10.81 -18.90
CA THR A 422 -25.08 11.77 -19.65
C THR A 422 -25.04 13.16 -19.02
N THR A 423 -24.98 13.23 -17.69
CA THR A 423 -24.97 14.49 -16.93
C THR A 423 -23.64 15.26 -17.07
N GLY A 424 -22.52 14.54 -17.28
CA GLY A 424 -21.18 15.15 -17.29
C GLY A 424 -20.61 15.36 -15.89
N SER A 425 -19.71 16.34 -15.73
CA SER A 425 -19.11 16.68 -14.43
C SER A 425 -20.17 17.29 -13.52
N CYS A 426 -20.24 16.83 -12.28
CA CYS A 426 -21.20 17.30 -11.30
C CYS A 426 -20.66 17.21 -9.88
N MET A 427 -21.18 18.05 -9.01
CA MET A 427 -20.96 18.03 -7.57
C MET A 427 -22.19 17.45 -6.89
N LEU A 428 -21.98 16.44 -6.05
CA LEU A 428 -23.07 15.82 -5.30
C LEU A 428 -22.95 16.18 -3.81
N TYR A 429 -24.07 16.60 -3.24
CA TYR A 429 -24.30 16.82 -1.81
C TYR A 429 -25.59 16.11 -1.43
N LEU A 430 -25.57 14.78 -1.37
CA LEU A 430 -26.78 13.99 -1.28
C LEU A 430 -26.74 13.02 -0.10
N TYR A 431 -27.82 13.04 0.69
CA TYR A 431 -28.18 11.89 1.52
C TYR A 431 -28.87 10.84 0.64
N GLN A 432 -28.59 9.57 0.87
CA GLN A 432 -29.29 8.48 0.19
C GLN A 432 -30.60 8.17 0.90
N ASN A 433 -31.58 9.05 0.72
CA ASN A 433 -32.93 8.98 1.27
C ASN A 433 -33.94 9.29 0.17
N ASP A 434 -35.23 9.18 0.47
CA ASP A 434 -36.32 9.39 -0.49
C ASP A 434 -36.76 10.87 -0.61
N THR A 435 -35.92 11.83 -0.19
CA THR A 435 -36.26 13.26 -0.33
C THR A 435 -35.99 13.75 -1.75
N SER A 436 -36.71 14.81 -2.15
CA SER A 436 -36.47 15.48 -3.42
C SER A 436 -35.04 15.99 -3.55
N VAL A 437 -34.54 16.11 -4.77
CA VAL A 437 -33.20 16.57 -5.09
C VAL A 437 -33.27 17.87 -5.83
N LEU A 438 -32.58 18.88 -5.33
CA LEU A 438 -32.43 20.16 -6.02
C LEU A 438 -31.24 20.06 -6.98
N LYS A 439 -31.48 20.24 -8.28
CA LYS A 439 -30.48 20.31 -9.32
C LYS A 439 -30.25 21.78 -9.70
N ILE A 440 -29.03 22.23 -9.58
CA ILE A 440 -28.60 23.59 -9.90
C ILE A 440 -27.59 23.51 -11.02
N ARG A 441 -27.82 24.28 -12.09
CA ARG A 441 -26.88 24.39 -13.19
C ARG A 441 -26.18 25.72 -13.15
N THR A 442 -24.86 25.68 -13.11
CA THR A 442 -23.98 26.85 -13.27
C THR A 442 -23.21 26.75 -14.59
N PRO A 443 -22.47 27.77 -15.04
CA PRO A 443 -21.62 27.72 -16.22
C PRO A 443 -20.53 26.60 -16.12
N ASP A 444 -20.04 26.33 -14.91
CA ASP A 444 -18.90 25.46 -14.67
C ASP A 444 -19.28 24.01 -14.38
N GLU A 445 -20.39 23.79 -13.63
CA GLU A 445 -20.78 22.43 -13.19
C GLU A 445 -22.29 22.36 -12.88
N ILE A 446 -22.74 21.10 -12.72
CA ILE A 446 -24.07 20.77 -12.22
C ILE A 446 -23.94 20.34 -10.76
N ILE A 447 -24.75 20.90 -9.88
CA ILE A 447 -24.76 20.61 -8.47
C ILE A 447 -26.08 19.93 -8.11
N PHE A 448 -26.00 18.80 -7.42
CA PHE A 448 -27.16 18.11 -6.85
C PHE A 448 -27.08 18.17 -5.32
N ILE A 449 -28.12 18.65 -4.70
CA ILE A 449 -28.22 18.77 -3.24
C ILE A 449 -29.56 18.25 -2.73
N ASN A 450 -29.55 17.57 -1.61
CA ASN A 450 -30.74 17.30 -0.83
C ASN A 450 -30.50 17.47 0.68
N SER A 451 -31.55 17.30 1.47
CA SER A 451 -31.51 17.29 2.93
C SER A 451 -32.14 16.02 3.47
N LYS A 452 -31.95 15.76 4.76
CA LYS A 452 -32.71 14.73 5.51
C LYS A 452 -34.18 15.12 5.64
N ASP A 453 -34.49 16.43 5.56
CA ASP A 453 -35.85 16.98 5.64
C ASP A 453 -36.26 17.54 4.27
N GLU A 454 -37.38 17.05 3.75
CA GLU A 454 -37.98 17.50 2.51
C GLU A 454 -38.34 18.99 2.55
N THR A 455 -38.67 19.56 3.73
CA THR A 455 -39.02 20.94 3.91
C THR A 455 -37.86 21.87 3.60
N ASP A 456 -36.61 21.50 3.94
CA ASP A 456 -35.43 22.30 3.64
C ASP A 456 -35.22 22.43 2.14
N VAL A 457 -35.32 21.32 1.39
CA VAL A 457 -35.10 21.25 -0.05
C VAL A 457 -36.13 22.16 -0.76
N ARG A 458 -37.39 22.09 -0.34
CA ARG A 458 -38.44 22.93 -0.88
C ARG A 458 -38.24 24.39 -0.55
N GLN A 459 -37.76 24.72 0.64
CA GLN A 459 -37.46 26.10 1.05
C GLN A 459 -36.34 26.70 0.19
N TRP A 460 -35.23 25.94 -0.02
CA TRP A 460 -34.13 26.36 -0.88
C TRP A 460 -34.62 26.60 -2.31
N TYR A 461 -35.41 25.68 -2.85
CA TYR A 461 -36.00 25.83 -4.17
C TYR A 461 -36.85 27.12 -4.29
N GLN A 462 -37.73 27.37 -3.31
CA GLN A 462 -38.58 28.57 -3.30
C GLN A 462 -37.75 29.86 -3.22
N GLN A 463 -36.71 29.90 -2.39
CA GLN A 463 -35.82 31.06 -2.26
C GLN A 463 -35.10 31.36 -3.58
N LEU A 464 -34.57 30.33 -4.26
CA LEU A 464 -33.90 30.48 -5.55
C LEU A 464 -34.86 30.94 -6.64
N MET A 465 -36.09 30.43 -6.67
CA MET A 465 -37.10 30.84 -7.64
C MET A 465 -37.57 32.30 -7.44
N LEU A 466 -37.69 32.74 -6.18
CA LEU A 466 -38.01 34.12 -5.85
C LEU A 466 -36.91 35.10 -6.29
N TYR A 467 -35.64 34.71 -6.09
CA TYR A 467 -34.50 35.50 -6.54
C TYR A 467 -34.49 35.66 -8.08
N ASN A 468 -34.63 34.55 -8.81
CA ASN A 468 -34.67 34.55 -10.27
C ASN A 468 -35.81 35.39 -10.82
N ALA A 469 -36.99 35.36 -10.19
CA ALA A 469 -38.11 36.18 -10.59
C ALA A 469 -37.88 37.69 -10.35
N SER A 470 -37.19 38.02 -9.24
CA SER A 470 -36.87 39.44 -8.91
C SER A 470 -35.77 40.00 -9.82
N SER A 471 -34.76 39.21 -10.17
CA SER A 471 -33.66 39.63 -11.07
C SER A 471 -34.12 39.82 -12.52
N GLN A 472 -35.09 39.04 -13.00
CA GLN A 472 -35.69 39.22 -14.33
C GLN A 472 -36.56 40.48 -14.40
N SER A 473 -37.22 40.88 -13.32
CA SER A 473 -38.00 42.10 -13.26
C SER A 473 -37.15 43.38 -13.22
N THR A 474 -35.90 43.29 -12.75
CA THR A 474 -34.96 44.44 -12.67
C THR A 474 -34.19 44.66 -13.98
N ASN A 475 -33.99 43.62 -14.79
CA ASN A 475 -33.31 43.70 -16.09
C ASN A 475 -34.26 43.98 -17.28
N GLY A 476 -35.57 44.07 -17.02
CA GLY A 476 -36.61 44.34 -18.01
C GLY A 476 -37.17 45.80 -18.02
N ASN A 477 -36.57 46.71 -17.23
CA ASN A 477 -36.90 48.14 -17.20
C ASN A 477 -35.69 48.95 -17.79
#